data_eaf14b97290e06f15dcf2b9b2d3de550
#
_entry.id   eaf14b97290e06f15dcf2b9b2d3de550
#
_cell.length_a   1.000
_cell.length_b   1.000
_cell.length_c   1.000
_cell.angle_alpha   90.00
_cell.angle_beta   90.00
_cell.angle_gamma   90.00
#
_symmetry.space_group_name_H-M   'P 1'
#
loop_
_entity.id
_entity.type
_entity.pdbx_description
1 polymer ?
#
loop_
_entity_poly.entity_id
_entity_poly.type
_entity_poly.pdbx_seq_one_letter_code
_entity_poly.pdbx_strand_id
1 'polypeptide(L)'
;MKGEILMEEKTYLKWYNKVGYGTGDIAGNVVYAFLSSFVMIYLTNTVGLNSGIVGTLIAVSKLFDGVTDIFFGTMIDHTKSKMGKARPWMFYGFFGCAITLFGVFAIPTSLGKTAQYAWFFIAYTLLNAVFYTANNIAYAALTSLVTKNSKERVQMGSFRFMFSFGTNLVIQSVTVGAVEMFGGGATAWRTIAFIYCIIGIITNTLAVFSVKELSDEELKDDSVAGEEDDKLSFKKIIKLQIGRAHV
;
A
#
# COMPACT_ATOMS: atom_id res chain seq x y z
N MET A 1 7.72 42.54 20.38
CA MET A 1 7.64 41.78 19.15
C MET A 1 8.92 40.96 19.02
N LYS A 2 8.92 39.70 19.47
CA LYS A 2 10.03 38.77 19.22
C LYS A 2 9.80 38.20 17.80
N GLY A 3 10.73 38.56 16.87
CA GLY A 3 10.76 37.93 15.57
C GLY A 3 11.07 36.44 15.76
N GLU A 4 10.08 35.57 15.47
CA GLU A 4 10.37 34.16 15.22
C GLU A 4 11.27 34.11 13.99
N ILE A 5 12.52 33.82 14.23
CA ILE A 5 13.45 33.40 13.17
C ILE A 5 12.89 32.05 12.71
N LEU A 6 12.07 32.07 11.65
CA LEU A 6 11.71 30.88 10.92
C LEU A 6 13.03 30.27 10.40
N MET A 7 13.61 29.33 11.15
CA MET A 7 14.70 28.53 10.62
C MET A 7 14.19 27.86 9.37
N GLU A 8 14.80 28.16 8.25
CA GLU A 8 14.46 27.60 6.95
C GLU A 8 14.74 26.09 7.03
N GLU A 9 13.69 25.26 7.11
CA GLU A 9 13.82 23.81 7.21
C GLU A 9 14.59 23.28 6.01
N LYS A 10 15.63 22.49 6.25
CA LYS A 10 16.44 21.87 5.20
C LYS A 10 15.54 21.16 4.18
N THR A 11 15.76 21.44 2.90
CA THR A 11 15.04 20.78 1.80
C THR A 11 15.80 19.54 1.37
N TYR A 12 15.15 18.39 1.38
CA TYR A 12 15.70 17.08 1.02
C TYR A 12 15.29 16.63 -0.38
N LEU A 13 14.09 17.01 -0.83
CA LEU A 13 13.45 16.48 -2.03
C LEU A 13 13.15 17.59 -3.03
N LYS A 14 13.52 17.36 -4.29
CA LYS A 14 13.09 18.18 -5.41
C LYS A 14 11.62 17.85 -5.77
N TRP A 15 10.95 18.74 -6.51
CA TRP A 15 9.54 18.57 -6.87
C TRP A 15 9.29 17.25 -7.61
N TYR A 16 10.17 16.86 -8.54
CA TYR A 16 10.03 15.63 -9.32
C TYR A 16 10.18 14.36 -8.46
N ASN A 17 10.95 14.41 -7.36
CA ASN A 17 11.02 13.31 -6.41
C ASN A 17 9.68 13.09 -5.71
N LYS A 18 9.00 14.18 -5.33
CA LYS A 18 7.70 14.15 -4.67
C LYS A 18 6.61 13.63 -5.60
N VAL A 19 6.61 14.08 -6.85
CA VAL A 19 5.71 13.57 -7.90
C VAL A 19 5.97 12.09 -8.16
N GLY A 20 7.24 11.72 -8.40
CA GLY A 20 7.63 10.34 -8.64
C GLY A 20 7.27 9.42 -7.47
N TYR A 21 7.48 9.85 -6.23
CA TYR A 21 7.02 9.11 -5.06
C TYR A 21 5.50 8.89 -5.09
N GLY A 22 4.71 9.92 -5.43
CA GLY A 22 3.26 9.83 -5.53
C GLY A 22 2.76 8.75 -6.51
N THR A 23 3.53 8.40 -7.56
CA THR A 23 3.14 7.34 -8.52
C THR A 23 2.96 5.97 -7.87
N GLY A 24 3.49 5.74 -6.67
CA GLY A 24 3.22 4.54 -5.88
C GLY A 24 1.75 4.35 -5.54
N ASP A 25 1.00 5.44 -5.40
CA ASP A 25 -0.45 5.35 -5.20
C ASP A 25 -1.21 5.01 -6.50
N ILE A 26 -0.64 5.25 -7.68
CA ILE A 26 -1.17 4.67 -8.92
C ILE A 26 -1.07 3.15 -8.83
N ALA A 27 0.11 2.63 -8.50
CA ALA A 27 0.35 1.19 -8.36
C ALA A 27 -0.59 0.56 -7.31
N GLY A 28 -0.64 1.15 -6.11
CA GLY A 28 -1.49 0.66 -5.02
C GLY A 28 -2.98 0.66 -5.39
N ASN A 29 -3.46 1.72 -6.03
CA ASN A 29 -4.88 1.84 -6.38
C ASN A 29 -5.27 1.03 -7.63
N VAL A 30 -4.37 0.80 -8.58
CA VAL A 30 -4.60 -0.16 -9.67
C VAL A 30 -4.91 -1.55 -9.07
N VAL A 31 -4.22 -1.97 -8.02
CA VAL A 31 -4.53 -3.23 -7.33
C VAL A 31 -5.81 -3.10 -6.50
N TYR A 32 -5.85 -2.14 -5.59
CA TYR A 32 -6.92 -2.03 -4.59
C TYR A 32 -8.28 -1.70 -5.20
N ALA A 33 -8.36 -0.68 -6.06
CA ALA A 33 -9.61 -0.25 -6.69
C ALA A 33 -10.15 -1.32 -7.64
N PHE A 34 -9.26 -1.97 -8.42
CA PHE A 34 -9.67 -3.06 -9.30
C PHE A 34 -10.20 -4.24 -8.51
N LEU A 35 -9.47 -4.66 -7.48
CA LEU A 35 -9.88 -5.78 -6.64
C LEU A 35 -11.20 -5.50 -5.91
N SER A 36 -11.28 -4.37 -5.20
CA SER A 36 -12.45 -4.03 -4.37
C SER A 36 -13.72 -3.81 -5.18
N SER A 37 -13.62 -3.22 -6.37
CA SER A 37 -14.78 -2.90 -7.21
C SER A 37 -15.23 -4.07 -8.08
N PHE A 38 -14.32 -4.91 -8.55
CA PHE A 38 -14.63 -5.86 -9.62
C PHE A 38 -14.45 -7.33 -9.28
N VAL A 39 -13.77 -7.69 -8.18
CA VAL A 39 -13.55 -9.11 -7.83
C VAL A 39 -14.85 -9.86 -7.63
N MET A 40 -15.84 -9.26 -6.95
CA MET A 40 -17.14 -9.89 -6.72
C MET A 40 -17.88 -10.10 -8.05
N ILE A 41 -17.91 -9.10 -8.91
CA ILE A 41 -18.53 -9.16 -10.25
C ILE A 41 -17.89 -10.29 -11.09
N TYR A 42 -16.56 -10.34 -11.13
CA TYR A 42 -15.84 -11.40 -11.84
C TYR A 42 -16.18 -12.79 -11.33
N LEU A 43 -16.13 -12.98 -10.00
CA LEU A 43 -16.34 -14.29 -9.39
C LEU A 43 -17.78 -14.79 -9.53
N THR A 44 -18.77 -13.90 -9.41
CA THR A 44 -20.18 -14.28 -9.48
C THR A 44 -20.69 -14.36 -10.91
N ASN A 45 -20.43 -13.33 -11.71
CA ASN A 45 -21.03 -13.23 -13.05
C ASN A 45 -20.22 -14.01 -14.12
N THR A 46 -18.88 -14.06 -13.98
CA THR A 46 -18.03 -14.70 -14.98
C THR A 46 -17.66 -16.12 -14.59
N VAL A 47 -17.21 -16.36 -13.35
CA VAL A 47 -16.81 -17.70 -12.89
C VAL A 47 -18.03 -18.51 -12.39
N GLY A 48 -19.10 -17.84 -11.99
CA GLY A 48 -20.34 -18.45 -11.52
C GLY A 48 -20.21 -19.05 -10.10
N LEU A 49 -19.46 -18.37 -9.21
CA LEU A 49 -19.35 -18.74 -7.81
C LEU A 49 -20.48 -18.10 -6.98
N ASN A 50 -20.83 -18.73 -5.87
CA ASN A 50 -21.85 -18.21 -4.96
C ASN A 50 -21.31 -16.98 -4.20
N SER A 51 -22.02 -15.86 -4.27
CA SER A 51 -21.62 -14.58 -3.66
C SER A 51 -21.50 -14.65 -2.13
N GLY A 52 -22.34 -15.43 -1.47
CA GLY A 52 -22.28 -15.60 -0.02
C GLY A 52 -21.00 -16.32 0.43
N ILE A 53 -20.60 -17.39 -0.28
CA ILE A 53 -19.35 -18.11 0.01
C ILE A 53 -18.16 -17.19 -0.28
N VAL A 54 -18.15 -16.51 -1.43
CA VAL A 54 -17.08 -15.56 -1.78
C VAL A 54 -16.95 -14.46 -0.72
N GLY A 55 -18.05 -13.85 -0.30
CA GLY A 55 -18.07 -12.83 0.74
C GLY A 55 -17.51 -13.34 2.07
N THR A 56 -17.85 -14.57 2.46
CA THR A 56 -17.29 -15.20 3.67
C THR A 56 -15.79 -15.42 3.55
N LEU A 57 -15.30 -15.90 2.41
CA LEU A 57 -13.87 -16.09 2.17
C LEU A 57 -13.09 -14.75 2.23
N ILE A 58 -13.65 -13.69 1.66
CA ILE A 58 -13.09 -12.33 1.75
C ILE A 58 -13.05 -11.87 3.22
N ALA A 59 -14.12 -12.06 3.97
CA ALA A 59 -14.19 -11.68 5.38
C ALA A 59 -13.16 -12.45 6.23
N VAL A 60 -13.03 -13.76 6.01
CA VAL A 60 -12.00 -14.59 6.69
C VAL A 60 -10.60 -14.13 6.33
N SER A 61 -10.34 -13.81 5.05
CA SER A 61 -9.03 -13.28 4.62
C SER A 61 -8.66 -11.99 5.35
N LYS A 62 -9.64 -11.11 5.61
CA LYS A 62 -9.41 -9.85 6.32
C LYS A 62 -8.96 -10.01 7.79
N LEU A 63 -9.22 -11.15 8.41
CA LEU A 63 -8.72 -11.44 9.77
C LEU A 63 -7.19 -11.58 9.81
N PHE A 64 -6.57 -11.94 8.71
CA PHE A 64 -5.11 -12.05 8.63
C PHE A 64 -4.42 -10.69 8.51
N ASP A 65 -5.12 -9.66 7.96
CA ASP A 65 -4.51 -8.35 7.71
C ASP A 65 -3.92 -7.74 9.00
N GLY A 66 -4.67 -7.75 10.11
CA GLY A 66 -4.21 -7.17 11.38
C GLY A 66 -2.97 -7.85 11.98
N VAL A 67 -2.80 -9.16 11.75
CA VAL A 67 -1.62 -9.90 12.22
C VAL A 67 -0.42 -9.60 11.33
N THR A 68 -0.63 -9.58 10.03
CA THR A 68 0.44 -9.36 9.05
C THR A 68 0.93 -7.92 9.05
N ASP A 69 0.08 -6.93 9.38
CA ASP A 69 0.49 -5.53 9.55
C ASP A 69 1.61 -5.37 10.59
N ILE A 70 1.42 -5.95 11.78
CA ILE A 70 2.43 -5.90 12.85
C ILE A 70 3.71 -6.63 12.44
N PHE A 71 3.55 -7.79 11.79
CA PHE A 71 4.66 -8.61 11.36
C PHE A 71 5.52 -7.88 10.32
N PHE A 72 4.92 -7.34 9.25
CA PHE A 72 5.65 -6.63 8.21
C PHE A 72 6.22 -5.30 8.69
N GLY A 73 5.51 -4.56 9.55
CA GLY A 73 6.05 -3.36 10.17
C GLY A 73 7.37 -3.64 10.88
N THR A 74 7.40 -4.67 11.73
CA THR A 74 8.62 -5.09 12.44
C THR A 74 9.73 -5.55 11.48
N MET A 75 9.40 -6.30 10.44
CA MET A 75 10.39 -6.77 9.47
C MET A 75 11.04 -5.63 8.69
N ILE A 76 10.24 -4.64 8.28
CA ILE A 76 10.73 -3.47 7.55
C ILE A 76 11.70 -2.67 8.41
N ASP A 77 11.37 -2.43 9.68
CA ASP A 77 12.21 -1.67 10.62
C ASP A 77 13.58 -2.32 10.84
N HIS A 78 13.62 -3.66 10.84
CA HIS A 78 14.88 -4.42 11.02
C HIS A 78 15.62 -4.71 9.72
N THR A 79 15.08 -4.30 8.57
CA THR A 79 15.71 -4.56 7.27
C THR A 79 16.98 -3.74 7.09
N LYS A 80 18.06 -4.41 6.71
CA LYS A 80 19.34 -3.81 6.34
C LYS A 80 19.66 -4.17 4.89
N SER A 81 19.51 -3.22 3.98
CA SER A 81 19.85 -3.44 2.57
C SER A 81 20.52 -2.24 1.94
N LYS A 82 21.21 -2.46 0.80
CA LYS A 82 21.80 -1.39 0.00
C LYS A 82 20.77 -0.41 -0.58
N MET A 83 19.52 -0.82 -0.67
CA MET A 83 18.42 0.02 -1.15
C MET A 83 17.76 0.85 -0.03
N GLY A 84 18.08 0.57 1.23
CA GLY A 84 17.40 1.14 2.41
C GLY A 84 16.53 0.10 3.14
N LYS A 85 15.65 0.55 4.02
CA LYS A 85 14.76 -0.29 4.83
C LYS A 85 13.45 -0.63 4.12
N ALA A 86 12.76 0.38 3.58
CA ALA A 86 11.43 0.26 3.00
C ALA A 86 11.44 -0.03 1.49
N ARG A 87 12.37 0.58 0.74
CA ARG A 87 12.43 0.46 -0.72
C ARG A 87 12.50 -0.98 -1.25
N PRO A 88 13.28 -1.92 -0.68
CA PRO A 88 13.30 -3.30 -1.16
C PRO A 88 11.95 -4.00 -0.99
N TRP A 89 11.23 -3.73 0.12
CA TRP A 89 9.91 -4.29 0.35
C TRP A 89 8.86 -3.77 -0.65
N MET A 90 8.92 -2.49 -0.99
CA MET A 90 8.09 -1.94 -2.07
C MET A 90 8.42 -2.58 -3.42
N PHE A 91 9.69 -2.66 -3.76
CA PHE A 91 10.11 -3.15 -5.06
C PHE A 91 9.76 -4.62 -5.26
N TYR A 92 10.26 -5.50 -4.39
CA TYR A 92 10.01 -6.94 -4.52
C TYR A 92 8.59 -7.33 -4.13
N GLY A 93 8.01 -6.67 -3.13
CA GLY A 93 6.63 -6.94 -2.70
C GLY A 93 5.62 -6.70 -3.82
N PHE A 94 5.83 -5.68 -4.65
CA PHE A 94 4.90 -5.40 -5.75
C PHE A 94 4.90 -6.45 -6.86
N PHE A 95 6.01 -7.14 -7.11
CA PHE A 95 5.98 -8.30 -8.01
C PHE A 95 5.08 -9.41 -7.46
N GLY A 96 5.12 -9.64 -6.15
CA GLY A 96 4.18 -10.56 -5.50
C GLY A 96 2.72 -10.10 -5.62
N CYS A 97 2.45 -8.78 -5.46
CA CYS A 97 1.13 -8.20 -5.72
C CYS A 97 0.66 -8.47 -7.15
N ALA A 98 1.51 -8.25 -8.14
CA ALA A 98 1.15 -8.42 -9.54
C ALA A 98 0.84 -9.89 -9.87
N ILE A 99 1.68 -10.82 -9.41
CA ILE A 99 1.47 -12.26 -9.62
C ILE A 99 0.16 -12.73 -8.96
N THR A 100 -0.08 -12.34 -7.73
CA THR A 100 -1.27 -12.76 -6.98
C THR A 100 -2.54 -12.05 -7.47
N LEU A 101 -2.47 -10.78 -7.88
CA LEU A 101 -3.57 -10.09 -8.54
C LEU A 101 -3.98 -10.80 -9.83
N PHE A 102 -3.00 -11.12 -10.68
CA PHE A 102 -3.26 -11.90 -11.89
C PHE A 102 -3.88 -13.26 -11.51
N GLY A 103 -3.38 -13.93 -10.48
CA GLY A 103 -3.91 -15.20 -9.98
C GLY A 103 -5.37 -15.14 -9.56
N VAL A 104 -5.80 -14.04 -8.93
CA VAL A 104 -7.20 -13.82 -8.53
C VAL A 104 -8.14 -13.78 -9.75
N PHE A 105 -7.72 -13.14 -10.85
CA PHE A 105 -8.51 -13.04 -12.08
C PHE A 105 -8.20 -14.14 -13.11
N ALA A 106 -7.31 -15.07 -12.80
CA ALA A 106 -6.92 -16.18 -13.66
C ALA A 106 -7.37 -17.56 -13.14
N ILE A 107 -8.51 -17.60 -12.46
CA ILE A 107 -9.08 -18.86 -11.94
C ILE A 107 -9.34 -19.82 -13.12
N PRO A 108 -8.80 -21.05 -13.09
CA PRO A 108 -9.06 -22.02 -14.16
C PRO A 108 -10.52 -22.46 -14.14
N THR A 109 -11.24 -22.23 -15.23
CA THR A 109 -12.66 -22.58 -15.36
C THR A 109 -12.91 -24.08 -15.47
N SER A 110 -11.87 -24.86 -15.79
CA SER A 110 -11.92 -26.33 -15.85
C SER A 110 -11.93 -27.02 -14.47
N LEU A 111 -11.60 -26.30 -13.41
CA LEU A 111 -11.61 -26.85 -12.05
C LEU A 111 -13.03 -26.95 -11.50
N GLY A 112 -13.27 -27.94 -10.63
CA GLY A 112 -14.51 -28.02 -9.86
C GLY A 112 -14.68 -26.82 -8.90
N LYS A 113 -15.92 -26.50 -8.53
CA LYS A 113 -16.26 -25.31 -7.73
C LYS A 113 -15.44 -25.22 -6.44
N THR A 114 -15.26 -26.31 -5.72
CA THR A 114 -14.45 -26.33 -4.47
C THR A 114 -13.01 -25.90 -4.73
N ALA A 115 -12.39 -26.39 -5.80
CA ALA A 115 -11.02 -26.00 -6.16
C ALA A 115 -10.93 -24.53 -6.61
N GLN A 116 -11.97 -23.99 -7.28
CA GLN A 116 -12.04 -22.57 -7.64
C GLN A 116 -12.16 -21.68 -6.39
N TYR A 117 -12.95 -22.05 -5.38
CA TYR A 117 -13.00 -21.35 -4.10
C TYR A 117 -11.65 -21.37 -3.36
N ALA A 118 -11.01 -22.53 -3.31
CA ALA A 118 -9.69 -22.67 -2.68
C ALA A 118 -8.62 -21.82 -3.41
N TRP A 119 -8.61 -21.86 -4.73
CA TRP A 119 -7.72 -21.03 -5.57
C TRP A 119 -7.92 -19.55 -5.28
N PHE A 120 -9.17 -19.10 -5.33
CA PHE A 120 -9.51 -17.71 -5.01
C PHE A 120 -9.04 -17.32 -3.62
N PHE A 121 -9.37 -18.11 -2.60
CA PHE A 121 -9.01 -17.81 -1.21
C PHE A 121 -7.50 -17.68 -1.02
N ILE A 122 -6.72 -18.60 -1.57
CA ILE A 122 -5.25 -18.57 -1.48
C ILE A 122 -4.70 -17.34 -2.20
N ALA A 123 -5.09 -17.12 -3.46
CA ALA A 123 -4.58 -15.99 -4.24
C ALA A 123 -4.98 -14.64 -3.62
N TYR A 124 -6.23 -14.51 -3.16
CA TYR A 124 -6.75 -13.30 -2.52
C TYR A 124 -6.06 -13.01 -1.18
N THR A 125 -5.88 -14.03 -0.35
CA THR A 125 -5.21 -13.88 0.96
C THR A 125 -3.73 -13.53 0.78
N LEU A 126 -3.01 -14.19 -0.12
CA LEU A 126 -1.63 -13.85 -0.44
C LEU A 126 -1.50 -12.42 -0.98
N LEU A 127 -2.43 -12.01 -1.84
CA LEU A 127 -2.44 -10.65 -2.36
C LEU A 127 -2.60 -9.62 -1.23
N ASN A 128 -3.67 -9.72 -0.46
CA ASN A 128 -4.00 -8.70 0.55
C ASN A 128 -3.11 -8.80 1.79
N ALA A 129 -3.11 -9.96 2.47
CA ALA A 129 -2.48 -10.13 3.76
C ALA A 129 -0.95 -10.23 3.70
N VAL A 130 -0.36 -10.51 2.54
CA VAL A 130 1.11 -10.64 2.43
C VAL A 130 1.68 -9.52 1.57
N PHE A 131 1.46 -9.57 0.27
CA PHE A 131 2.21 -8.72 -0.66
C PHE A 131 1.74 -7.27 -0.65
N TYR A 132 0.42 -7.03 -0.65
CA TYR A 132 -0.13 -5.68 -0.62
C TYR A 132 0.14 -5.00 0.72
N THR A 133 -0.04 -5.71 1.83
CA THR A 133 0.28 -5.23 3.18
C THR A 133 1.76 -4.86 3.30
N ALA A 134 2.68 -5.76 2.89
CA ALA A 134 4.11 -5.48 2.94
C ALA A 134 4.50 -4.25 2.10
N ASN A 135 3.96 -4.14 0.87
CA ASN A 135 4.19 -2.99 0.00
C ASN A 135 3.63 -1.69 0.60
N ASN A 136 2.40 -1.70 1.09
CA ASN A 136 1.72 -0.52 1.59
C ASN A 136 2.34 0.03 2.88
N ILE A 137 2.74 -0.84 3.82
CA ILE A 137 3.44 -0.46 5.06
C ILE A 137 4.80 0.14 4.71
N ALA A 138 5.56 -0.50 3.81
CA ALA A 138 6.84 0.01 3.35
C ALA A 138 6.70 1.38 2.67
N TYR A 139 5.67 1.56 1.84
CA TYR A 139 5.38 2.83 1.18
C TYR A 139 5.02 3.94 2.18
N ALA A 140 4.24 3.63 3.20
CA ALA A 140 3.92 4.59 4.27
C ALA A 140 5.18 4.96 5.08
N ALA A 141 6.00 3.97 5.46
CA ALA A 141 7.25 4.18 6.20
C ALA A 141 8.24 5.04 5.40
N LEU A 142 8.30 4.86 4.09
CA LEU A 142 9.23 5.57 3.21
C LEU A 142 9.07 7.10 3.31
N THR A 143 7.87 7.62 3.57
CA THR A 143 7.63 9.06 3.76
C THR A 143 8.51 9.67 4.86
N SER A 144 8.66 8.95 5.98
CA SER A 144 9.47 9.40 7.12
C SER A 144 10.97 9.15 6.92
N LEU A 145 11.32 8.17 6.07
CA LEU A 145 12.70 7.78 5.81
C LEU A 145 13.40 8.65 4.76
N VAL A 146 12.66 9.41 3.94
CA VAL A 146 13.26 10.20 2.84
C VAL A 146 13.38 11.69 3.16
N THR A 147 12.65 12.20 4.15
CA THR A 147 12.72 13.61 4.55
C THR A 147 12.32 13.82 6.02
N LYS A 148 13.00 14.75 6.67
CA LYS A 148 12.63 15.25 8.00
C LYS A 148 11.75 16.52 7.91
N ASN A 149 11.69 17.16 6.74
CA ASN A 149 10.95 18.39 6.53
C ASN A 149 9.43 18.13 6.49
N SER A 150 8.71 18.70 7.45
CA SER A 150 7.26 18.51 7.58
C SER A 150 6.48 19.04 6.37
N LYS A 151 6.91 20.13 5.75
CA LYS A 151 6.28 20.67 4.53
C LYS A 151 6.42 19.71 3.35
N GLU A 152 7.60 19.07 3.22
CA GLU A 152 7.81 18.07 2.17
C GLU A 152 6.94 16.84 2.37
N ARG A 153 6.78 16.35 3.61
CA ARG A 153 5.87 15.24 3.93
C ARG A 153 4.43 15.55 3.54
N VAL A 154 3.95 16.77 3.83
CA VAL A 154 2.61 17.23 3.43
C VAL A 154 2.48 17.27 1.91
N GLN A 155 3.47 17.79 1.20
CA GLN A 155 3.46 17.82 -0.27
C GLN A 155 3.46 16.40 -0.87
N MET A 156 4.26 15.48 -0.32
CA MET A 156 4.24 14.06 -0.73
C MET A 156 2.85 13.45 -0.53
N GLY A 157 2.23 13.69 0.63
CA GLY A 157 0.85 13.26 0.91
C GLY A 157 -0.17 13.84 -0.06
N SER A 158 -0.01 15.09 -0.47
CA SER A 158 -0.89 15.72 -1.47
C SER A 158 -0.78 15.05 -2.84
N PHE A 159 0.44 14.76 -3.32
CA PHE A 159 0.63 14.02 -4.58
C PHE A 159 0.07 12.60 -4.49
N ARG A 160 0.29 11.91 -3.37
CA ARG A 160 -0.30 10.60 -3.10
C ARG A 160 -1.83 10.64 -3.26
N PHE A 161 -2.48 11.58 -2.58
CA PHE A 161 -3.92 11.74 -2.63
C PHE A 161 -4.43 12.01 -4.06
N MET A 162 -3.77 12.90 -4.80
CA MET A 162 -4.14 13.21 -6.18
C MET A 162 -4.05 11.98 -7.09
N PHE A 163 -2.97 11.24 -7.02
CA PHE A 163 -2.79 10.02 -7.82
C PHE A 163 -3.74 8.90 -7.40
N SER A 164 -3.94 8.72 -6.08
CA SER A 164 -4.89 7.74 -5.55
C SER A 164 -6.30 8.01 -6.06
N PHE A 165 -6.78 9.24 -5.90
CA PHE A 165 -8.12 9.64 -6.32
C PHE A 165 -8.30 9.54 -7.83
N GLY A 166 -7.34 10.08 -8.61
CA GLY A 166 -7.37 10.03 -10.07
C GLY A 166 -7.36 8.59 -10.60
N THR A 167 -6.50 7.74 -10.07
CA THR A 167 -6.43 6.33 -10.46
C THR A 167 -7.73 5.59 -10.14
N ASN A 168 -8.29 5.83 -8.96
CA ASN A 168 -9.55 5.20 -8.56
C ASN A 168 -10.69 5.55 -9.55
N LEU A 169 -10.82 6.83 -9.92
CA LEU A 169 -11.79 7.27 -10.93
C LEU A 169 -11.57 6.60 -12.29
N VAL A 170 -10.34 6.54 -12.76
CA VAL A 170 -10.01 5.90 -14.05
C VAL A 170 -10.35 4.41 -14.02
N ILE A 171 -9.91 3.69 -13.00
CA ILE A 171 -10.17 2.25 -12.86
C ILE A 171 -11.68 1.97 -12.86
N GLN A 172 -12.47 2.71 -12.09
CA GLN A 172 -13.91 2.48 -12.02
C GLN A 172 -14.63 2.84 -13.32
N SER A 173 -14.19 3.86 -14.03
CA SER A 173 -14.83 4.32 -15.26
C SER A 173 -14.49 3.46 -16.47
N VAL A 174 -13.25 2.95 -16.56
CA VAL A 174 -12.72 2.32 -17.78
C VAL A 174 -12.84 0.80 -17.76
N THR A 175 -12.78 0.15 -16.57
CA THR A 175 -12.61 -1.31 -16.47
C THR A 175 -13.71 -2.11 -17.17
N VAL A 176 -14.99 -1.76 -16.95
CA VAL A 176 -16.12 -2.52 -17.53
C VAL A 176 -16.11 -2.41 -19.04
N GLY A 177 -15.99 -1.18 -19.57
CA GLY A 177 -15.91 -0.95 -21.02
C GLY A 177 -14.71 -1.65 -21.66
N ALA A 178 -13.56 -1.67 -20.99
CA ALA A 178 -12.37 -2.39 -21.46
C ALA A 178 -12.62 -3.89 -21.47
N VAL A 179 -13.24 -4.48 -20.45
CA VAL A 179 -13.61 -5.90 -20.42
C VAL A 179 -14.55 -6.25 -21.57
N GLU A 180 -15.55 -5.42 -21.86
CA GLU A 180 -16.46 -5.60 -22.98
C GLU A 180 -15.74 -5.53 -24.33
N MET A 181 -14.84 -4.57 -24.52
CA MET A 181 -14.01 -4.43 -25.73
C MET A 181 -13.15 -5.65 -26.01
N PHE A 182 -12.68 -6.35 -24.97
CA PHE A 182 -11.94 -7.62 -25.11
C PHE A 182 -12.85 -8.86 -25.20
N GLY A 183 -14.13 -8.69 -25.47
CA GLY A 183 -15.09 -9.76 -25.74
C GLY A 183 -15.76 -10.34 -24.48
N GLY A 184 -15.58 -9.73 -23.31
CA GLY A 184 -16.16 -10.19 -22.04
C GLY A 184 -15.57 -11.52 -21.56
N GLY A 185 -16.16 -12.09 -20.51
CA GLY A 185 -15.78 -13.40 -20.00
C GLY A 185 -14.41 -13.46 -19.30
N ALA A 186 -13.99 -14.68 -18.93
CA ALA A 186 -12.80 -14.89 -18.10
C ALA A 186 -11.49 -14.42 -18.76
N THR A 187 -11.37 -14.57 -20.08
CA THR A 187 -10.17 -14.16 -20.82
C THR A 187 -10.01 -12.64 -20.83
N ALA A 188 -11.10 -11.89 -21.01
CA ALA A 188 -11.06 -10.43 -20.96
C ALA A 188 -10.63 -9.93 -19.57
N TRP A 189 -11.18 -10.48 -18.50
CA TRP A 189 -10.78 -10.14 -17.14
C TRP A 189 -9.30 -10.42 -16.87
N ARG A 190 -8.77 -11.56 -17.35
CA ARG A 190 -7.32 -11.87 -17.26
C ARG A 190 -6.46 -10.85 -18.00
N THR A 191 -6.88 -10.47 -19.21
CA THR A 191 -6.16 -9.48 -20.02
C THR A 191 -6.10 -8.12 -19.32
N ILE A 192 -7.22 -7.66 -18.78
CA ILE A 192 -7.26 -6.40 -18.01
C ILE A 192 -6.40 -6.49 -16.76
N ALA A 193 -6.51 -7.59 -16.00
CA ALA A 193 -5.66 -7.82 -14.82
C ALA A 193 -4.17 -7.78 -15.17
N PHE A 194 -3.78 -8.41 -16.29
CA PHE A 194 -2.40 -8.38 -16.77
C PHE A 194 -1.92 -6.98 -17.14
N ILE A 195 -2.74 -6.20 -17.85
CA ILE A 195 -2.43 -4.80 -18.18
C ILE A 195 -2.24 -3.98 -16.91
N TYR A 196 -3.13 -4.13 -15.93
CA TYR A 196 -3.03 -3.44 -14.65
C TYR A 196 -1.80 -3.87 -13.83
N CYS A 197 -1.41 -5.13 -13.88
CA CYS A 197 -0.16 -5.59 -13.29
C CYS A 197 1.06 -4.87 -13.89
N ILE A 198 1.11 -4.73 -15.20
CA ILE A 198 2.21 -4.02 -15.89
C ILE A 198 2.24 -2.53 -15.49
N ILE A 199 1.10 -1.86 -15.52
CA ILE A 199 1.00 -0.45 -15.10
C ILE A 199 1.47 -0.30 -13.64
N GLY A 200 1.02 -1.17 -12.76
CA GLY A 200 1.40 -1.17 -11.36
C GLY A 200 2.90 -1.40 -11.14
N ILE A 201 3.51 -2.36 -11.84
CA ILE A 201 4.97 -2.62 -11.75
C ILE A 201 5.75 -1.39 -12.19
N ILE A 202 5.38 -0.76 -13.31
CA ILE A 202 6.06 0.43 -13.83
C ILE A 202 5.95 1.58 -12.83
N THR A 203 4.74 1.90 -12.37
CA THR A 203 4.51 3.05 -11.49
C THR A 203 5.07 2.84 -10.09
N ASN A 204 5.01 1.61 -9.54
CA ASN A 204 5.67 1.28 -8.28
C ASN A 204 7.21 1.39 -8.39
N THR A 205 7.78 0.91 -9.50
CA THR A 205 9.22 1.02 -9.76
C THR A 205 9.65 2.48 -9.84
N LEU A 206 8.89 3.32 -10.54
CA LEU A 206 9.13 4.76 -10.58
C LEU A 206 9.10 5.38 -9.18
N ALA A 207 8.13 5.02 -8.35
CA ALA A 207 8.03 5.53 -6.97
C ALA A 207 9.25 5.15 -6.13
N VAL A 208 9.67 3.88 -6.19
CA VAL A 208 10.82 3.35 -5.44
C VAL A 208 12.13 4.06 -5.81
N PHE A 209 12.35 4.32 -7.10
CA PHE A 209 13.61 4.92 -7.58
C PHE A 209 13.58 6.45 -7.64
N SER A 210 12.42 7.08 -7.49
CA SER A 210 12.30 8.55 -7.45
C SER A 210 12.85 9.17 -6.17
N VAL A 211 12.97 8.42 -5.08
CA VAL A 211 13.43 8.88 -3.78
C VAL A 211 14.54 7.98 -3.24
N LYS A 212 15.35 8.52 -2.33
CA LYS A 212 16.41 7.78 -1.64
C LYS A 212 16.21 7.96 -0.13
N GLU A 213 16.30 6.88 0.62
CA GLU A 213 16.25 6.95 2.08
C GLU A 213 17.46 7.66 2.65
N LEU A 214 17.27 8.41 3.71
CA LEU A 214 18.33 9.05 4.48
C LEU A 214 19.17 7.97 5.19
N SER A 215 20.42 8.29 5.47
CA SER A 215 21.30 7.39 6.22
C SER A 215 20.80 7.26 7.69
N ASP A 216 21.16 6.15 8.34
CA ASP A 216 20.82 5.96 9.75
C ASP A 216 21.43 7.04 10.66
N GLU A 217 22.57 7.62 10.27
CA GLU A 217 23.20 8.75 10.96
C GLU A 217 22.36 10.03 10.83
N GLU A 218 21.89 10.35 9.62
CA GLU A 218 21.01 11.50 9.37
C GLU A 218 19.67 11.34 10.09
N LEU A 219 19.15 10.12 10.26
CA LEU A 219 17.91 9.85 10.98
C LEU A 219 18.09 9.99 12.50
N LYS A 220 19.26 9.63 13.06
CA LYS A 220 19.55 9.66 14.50
C LYS A 220 19.83 11.04 15.07
N ASP A 221 20.28 12.01 14.27
CA ASP A 221 20.72 13.34 14.73
C ASP A 221 19.64 14.13 15.51
N ASP A 222 18.36 13.74 15.40
CA ASP A 222 17.24 14.33 16.16
C ASP A 222 16.75 13.43 17.31
N SER A 223 17.15 12.14 17.37
CA SER A 223 16.64 11.19 18.36
C SER A 223 17.28 11.39 19.75
N VAL A 224 18.44 12.05 19.81
CA VAL A 224 19.12 12.34 21.10
C VAL A 224 18.35 13.39 21.90
N ALA A 225 17.58 14.27 21.24
CA ALA A 225 16.71 15.24 21.92
C ALA A 225 15.34 14.67 22.34
N GLY A 226 14.90 13.55 21.71
CA GLY A 226 13.57 12.97 21.92
C GLY A 226 13.50 11.85 22.96
N GLU A 227 14.61 11.14 23.22
CA GLU A 227 14.61 9.97 24.14
C GLU A 227 14.51 10.36 25.62
N GLU A 228 14.91 11.56 26.03
CA GLU A 228 14.67 12.06 27.39
C GLU A 228 13.22 12.53 27.61
N ASP A 229 12.55 13.01 26.56
CA ASP A 229 11.15 13.46 26.64
C ASP A 229 10.13 12.29 26.61
N ASP A 230 10.43 11.19 25.92
CA ASP A 230 9.48 10.07 25.76
C ASP A 230 9.31 9.24 27.05
N LYS A 231 10.37 9.07 27.84
CA LYS A 231 10.28 8.38 29.15
C LYS A 231 9.57 9.21 30.21
N LEU A 232 9.63 10.53 30.10
CA LEU A 232 8.86 11.48 30.92
C LEU A 232 7.40 11.59 30.46
N SER A 233 7.12 11.42 29.18
CA SER A 233 5.80 11.54 28.57
C SER A 233 4.84 10.42 29.01
N PHE A 234 5.25 9.18 29.02
CA PHE A 234 4.37 8.05 29.37
C PHE A 234 3.93 8.09 30.84
N LYS A 235 4.84 8.41 31.77
CA LYS A 235 4.50 8.61 33.19
C LYS A 235 3.63 9.86 33.40
N LYS A 236 3.83 10.92 32.62
CA LYS A 236 3.07 12.16 32.72
C LYS A 236 1.66 12.00 32.15
N ILE A 237 1.49 11.22 31.06
CA ILE A 237 0.19 10.90 30.45
C ILE A 237 -0.66 10.06 31.41
N ILE A 238 -0.09 9.02 32.03
CA ILE A 238 -0.77 8.19 33.03
C ILE A 238 -1.18 9.04 34.23
N LYS A 239 -0.32 9.95 34.71
CA LYS A 239 -0.61 10.82 35.86
C LYS A 239 -1.69 11.88 35.53
N LEU A 240 -1.78 12.36 34.30
CA LEU A 240 -2.82 13.30 33.84
C LEU A 240 -4.17 12.60 33.62
N GLN A 241 -4.20 11.34 33.20
CA GLN A 241 -5.44 10.58 33.09
C GLN A 241 -6.00 10.18 34.46
N ILE A 242 -5.14 9.83 35.41
CA ILE A 242 -5.58 9.51 36.78
C ILE A 242 -6.01 10.77 37.55
N GLY A 243 -5.38 11.90 37.30
CA GLY A 243 -5.75 13.18 37.92
C GLY A 243 -7.08 13.80 37.43
N ARG A 244 -7.57 13.41 36.25
CA ARG A 244 -8.88 13.84 35.71
C ARG A 244 -10.07 13.01 36.18
N ALA A 245 -9.82 11.87 36.82
CA ALA A 245 -10.87 11.01 37.36
C ALA A 245 -11.31 11.37 38.78
N HIS A 246 -10.78 12.46 39.35
CA HIS A 246 -11.06 12.89 40.72
C HIS A 246 -11.53 14.34 40.84
N VAL A 247 -12.17 14.89 39.79
CA VAL A 247 -12.87 16.20 39.90
C VAL A 247 -14.28 16.07 39.39
#